data_c0e0cf349e688ac5a2fb00146225ccff
#
_entry.id   c0e0cf349e688ac5a2fb00146225ccff
#
_cell.length_a   1.000
_cell.length_b   1.000
_cell.length_c   1.000
_cell.angle_alpha   90.00
_cell.angle_beta   90.00
_cell.angle_gamma   90.00
#
_symmetry.space_group_name_H-M   'P 1'
#
loop_
_entity.id
_entity.type
_entity.pdbx_description
1 polymer ?
#
loop_
_entity_poly.entity_id
_entity_poly.type
_entity_poly.pdbx_seq_one_letter_code
_entity_poly.pdbx_strand_id
1 'polypeptide(L)'
;MNILITLPKYLLDKIISGEKIYEMRKCMPNNFRLGEDGFFVLEKGTDQVKCWCRVDSAISVTMNRFLSYRFCDDLCVSSEFILNYAPEGNHVCLWEIGKVVELENVCRDSLHVERNPQQFAYCPLSYGEPF
;
A
#
# COMPACT_ATOMS: atom_id res chain seq x y z
N MET A 1 -12.91 -7.07 -2.40
CA MET A 1 -11.66 -7.85 -2.22
C MET A 1 -10.65 -7.02 -1.47
N ASN A 2 -9.84 -7.64 -0.63
CA ASN A 2 -8.73 -6.96 0.03
C ASN A 2 -7.42 -7.65 -0.31
N ILE A 3 -6.33 -6.91 -0.16
CA ILE A 3 -4.99 -7.45 -0.34
C ILE A 3 -4.16 -7.16 0.90
N LEU A 4 -3.01 -7.81 1.01
CA LEU A 4 -2.03 -7.57 2.06
C LEU A 4 -0.74 -7.08 1.42
N ILE A 5 -0.19 -5.99 1.97
CA ILE A 5 1.14 -5.50 1.60
C ILE A 5 2.03 -5.47 2.84
N THR A 6 3.32 -5.40 2.62
CA THR A 6 4.32 -5.27 3.70
C THR A 6 5.01 -3.91 3.58
N LEU A 7 5.09 -3.18 4.69
CA LEU A 7 5.82 -1.93 4.76
C LEU A 7 6.72 -1.90 6.00
N PRO A 8 7.86 -1.21 5.93
CA PRO A 8 8.65 -0.93 7.13
C PRO A 8 7.89 0.00 8.06
N LYS A 9 8.21 -0.07 9.35
CA LYS A 9 7.51 0.67 10.39
C LYS A 9 7.42 2.17 10.12
N TYR A 10 8.48 2.78 9.60
CA TYR A 10 8.48 4.23 9.36
C TYR A 10 7.45 4.66 8.31
N LEU A 11 7.20 3.86 7.27
CA LEU A 11 6.14 4.13 6.29
C LEU A 11 4.75 3.81 6.82
N LEU A 12 4.64 2.75 7.61
CA LEU A 12 3.41 2.40 8.29
C LEU A 12 2.96 3.54 9.22
N ASP A 13 3.89 4.11 10.01
CA ASP A 13 3.60 5.24 10.87
C ASP A 13 3.13 6.46 10.07
N LYS A 14 3.68 6.68 8.89
CA LYS A 14 3.26 7.77 7.99
C LYS A 14 1.87 7.56 7.40
N ILE A 15 1.46 6.32 7.19
CA ILE A 15 0.07 6.03 6.82
C ILE A 15 -0.86 6.38 7.97
N ILE A 16 -0.55 5.92 9.17
CA ILE A 16 -1.40 6.13 10.35
C ILE A 16 -1.51 7.62 10.68
N SER A 17 -0.43 8.38 10.54
CA SER A 17 -0.45 9.83 10.78
C SER A 17 -1.17 10.64 9.70
N GLY A 18 -1.45 10.04 8.55
CA GLY A 18 -2.06 10.73 7.42
C GLY A 18 -1.08 11.47 6.51
N GLU A 19 0.22 11.39 6.80
CA GLU A 19 1.23 12.08 5.97
C GLU A 19 1.45 11.37 4.63
N LYS A 20 1.35 10.04 4.60
CA LYS A 20 1.50 9.27 3.38
C LYS A 20 0.16 9.20 2.65
N ILE A 21 0.09 9.87 1.52
CA ILE A 21 -1.16 10.01 0.75
C ILE A 21 -1.30 8.92 -0.30
N TYR A 22 -0.17 8.47 -0.86
CA TYR A 22 -0.15 7.44 -1.89
C TYR A 22 0.72 6.27 -1.50
N GLU A 23 0.31 5.09 -1.96
CA GLU A 23 1.16 3.89 -1.99
C GLU A 23 1.54 3.61 -3.45
N MET A 24 2.82 3.32 -3.69
CA MET A 24 3.33 3.07 -5.03
C MET A 24 3.59 1.58 -5.22
N ARG A 25 2.93 1.01 -6.22
CA ARG A 25 3.09 -0.39 -6.62
C ARG A 25 3.21 -0.49 -8.12
N LYS A 26 3.71 -1.63 -8.62
CA LYS A 26 3.92 -1.80 -10.07
C LYS A 26 2.61 -1.95 -10.83
N CYS A 27 1.57 -2.46 -10.18
CA CYS A 27 0.28 -2.68 -10.81
C CYS A 27 -0.85 -2.62 -9.79
N MET A 28 -2.09 -2.59 -10.29
CA MET A 28 -3.29 -2.78 -9.47
C MET A 28 -3.63 -4.26 -9.36
N PRO A 29 -4.20 -4.68 -8.22
CA PRO A 29 -4.80 -6.02 -8.13
C PRO A 29 -5.95 -6.19 -9.12
N ASN A 30 -6.16 -7.41 -9.57
CA ASN A 30 -7.29 -7.74 -10.43
C ASN A 30 -8.62 -7.61 -9.68
N ASN A 31 -9.64 -7.12 -10.37
CA ASN A 31 -11.01 -6.99 -9.83
C ASN A 31 -11.11 -6.11 -8.58
N PHE A 32 -10.21 -5.15 -8.44
CA PHE A 32 -10.17 -4.24 -7.30
C PHE A 32 -11.21 -3.13 -7.50
N ARG A 33 -12.05 -2.89 -6.48
CA ARG A 33 -13.11 -1.89 -6.53
C ARG A 33 -12.65 -0.63 -5.79
N LEU A 34 -12.35 0.44 -6.56
CA LEU A 34 -11.93 1.73 -5.98
C LEU A 34 -13.06 2.32 -5.13
N GLY A 35 -12.69 2.91 -4.00
CA GLY A 35 -13.65 3.46 -3.04
C GLY A 35 -14.28 2.43 -2.10
N GLU A 36 -14.04 1.14 -2.33
CA GLU A 36 -14.58 0.05 -1.50
C GLU A 36 -13.50 -0.89 -1.00
N ASP A 37 -12.68 -1.41 -1.90
CA ASP A 37 -11.62 -2.36 -1.56
C ASP A 37 -10.39 -1.64 -1.01
N GLY A 38 -9.56 -2.36 -0.28
CA GLY A 38 -8.40 -1.79 0.36
C GLY A 38 -7.29 -2.81 0.59
N PHE A 39 -6.29 -2.36 1.32
CA PHE A 39 -5.15 -3.18 1.65
C PHE A 39 -4.88 -3.17 3.15
N PHE A 40 -4.56 -4.34 3.66
CA PHE A 40 -3.97 -4.49 4.98
C PHE A 40 -2.47 -4.24 4.89
N VAL A 41 -1.89 -3.70 5.95
CA VAL A 41 -0.45 -3.43 6.03
C VAL A 41 0.16 -4.27 7.13
N LEU A 42 1.08 -5.15 6.73
CA LEU A 42 1.92 -5.93 7.61
C LEU A 42 3.18 -5.13 7.92
N GLU A 43 3.55 -5.08 9.18
CA GLU A 43 4.83 -4.46 9.56
C GLU A 43 5.98 -5.38 9.18
N LYS A 44 6.92 -4.88 8.39
CA LYS A 44 8.08 -5.64 7.91
C LYS A 44 8.85 -6.23 9.09
N GLY A 45 9.22 -7.50 8.97
CA GLY A 45 9.96 -8.22 9.99
C GLY A 45 9.10 -8.82 11.11
N THR A 46 7.78 -8.68 11.02
CA THR A 46 6.82 -9.23 11.98
C THR A 46 5.74 -10.01 11.25
N ASP A 47 4.85 -10.64 12.01
CA ASP A 47 3.61 -11.22 11.48
C ASP A 47 2.38 -10.35 11.81
N GLN A 48 2.62 -9.10 12.27
CA GLN A 48 1.56 -8.22 12.76
C GLN A 48 1.01 -7.32 11.66
N VAL A 49 -0.32 -7.35 11.50
CA VAL A 49 -1.07 -6.48 10.60
C VAL A 49 -1.54 -5.28 11.40
N LYS A 50 -1.10 -4.09 11.00
CA LYS A 50 -1.25 -2.88 11.82
C LYS A 50 -2.37 -1.96 11.38
N CYS A 51 -2.77 -1.99 10.12
CA CYS A 51 -3.88 -1.17 9.66
C CYS A 51 -4.49 -1.74 8.39
N TRP A 52 -5.66 -1.22 8.06
CA TRP A 52 -6.32 -1.39 6.77
C TRP A 52 -6.56 -0.02 6.17
N CYS A 53 -6.35 0.10 4.86
CA CYS A 53 -6.53 1.35 4.13
C CYS A 53 -7.45 1.12 2.93
N ARG A 54 -8.45 1.97 2.76
CA ARG A 54 -9.27 1.97 1.55
C ARG A 54 -8.50 2.66 0.43
N VAL A 55 -8.59 2.12 -0.77
CA VAL A 55 -8.02 2.76 -1.96
C VAL A 55 -9.12 3.54 -2.67
N ASP A 56 -9.02 4.87 -2.65
CA ASP A 56 -10.06 5.73 -3.19
C ASP A 56 -9.91 5.95 -4.69
N SER A 57 -8.68 6.03 -5.17
CA SER A 57 -8.38 6.16 -6.59
C SER A 57 -7.02 5.55 -6.91
N ALA A 58 -6.76 5.34 -8.17
CA ALA A 58 -5.48 4.85 -8.63
C ALA A 58 -5.14 5.49 -9.97
N ILE A 59 -3.89 5.91 -10.12
CA ILE A 59 -3.39 6.46 -11.36
C ILE A 59 -2.16 5.68 -11.81
N SER A 60 -2.07 5.43 -13.11
CA SER A 60 -0.87 4.85 -13.72
C SER A 60 -0.02 5.98 -14.28
N VAL A 61 1.25 6.00 -13.91
CA VAL A 61 2.18 7.03 -14.39
C VAL A 61 3.43 6.37 -14.95
N THR A 62 4.01 7.02 -15.96
CA THR A 62 5.36 6.68 -16.42
C THR A 62 6.33 7.53 -15.62
N MET A 63 7.16 6.86 -14.81
CA MET A 63 8.01 7.58 -13.87
C MET A 63 9.15 8.30 -14.61
N ASN A 64 9.45 9.49 -14.12
CA ASN A 64 10.61 10.28 -14.54
C ASN A 64 11.10 11.10 -13.34
N ARG A 65 12.21 11.81 -13.53
CA ARG A 65 12.83 12.58 -12.44
C ARG A 65 11.90 13.68 -11.91
N PHE A 66 11.17 14.37 -12.79
CA PHE A 66 10.23 15.40 -12.37
C PHE A 66 9.11 14.83 -11.49
N LEU A 67 8.50 13.72 -11.92
CA LEU A 67 7.43 13.07 -11.15
C LEU A 67 7.95 12.48 -9.84
N SER A 68 9.20 12.01 -9.81
CA SER A 68 9.79 11.50 -8.57
C SER A 68 9.89 12.60 -7.50
N TYR A 69 10.24 13.82 -7.90
CA TYR A 69 10.24 14.96 -6.98
C TYR A 69 8.83 15.40 -6.59
N ARG A 70 7.91 15.37 -7.56
CA ARG A 70 6.52 15.77 -7.30
C ARG A 70 5.84 14.88 -6.26
N PHE A 71 6.08 13.57 -6.30
CA PHE A 71 5.38 12.60 -5.47
C PHE A 71 6.16 12.17 -4.22
N CYS A 72 7.41 12.59 -4.04
CA CYS A 72 8.20 12.09 -2.91
C CYS A 72 7.59 12.43 -1.55
N ASP A 73 7.02 13.61 -1.38
CA ASP A 73 6.38 13.98 -0.11
C ASP A 73 5.12 13.15 0.14
N ASP A 74 4.29 12.97 -0.87
CA ASP A 74 3.05 12.21 -0.75
C ASP A 74 3.28 10.71 -0.57
N LEU A 75 4.42 10.20 -1.03
CA LEU A 75 4.85 8.81 -0.83
C LEU A 75 5.68 8.64 0.43
N CYS A 76 6.15 9.72 1.04
CA CYS A 76 7.03 9.73 2.21
C CYS A 76 8.35 8.99 1.98
N VAL A 77 8.89 9.05 0.77
CA VAL A 77 10.18 8.50 0.39
C VAL A 77 10.95 9.51 -0.47
N SER A 78 12.26 9.33 -0.58
CA SER A 78 13.06 10.21 -1.41
C SER A 78 12.81 9.99 -2.90
N SER A 79 13.10 11.00 -3.72
CA SER A 79 13.05 10.85 -5.17
C SER A 79 13.99 9.76 -5.67
N GLU A 80 15.14 9.60 -5.02
CA GLU A 80 16.08 8.51 -5.34
C GLU A 80 15.49 7.14 -5.08
N PHE A 81 14.78 6.98 -3.96
CA PHE A 81 14.09 5.72 -3.67
C PHE A 81 13.05 5.41 -4.75
N ILE A 82 12.28 6.42 -5.18
CA ILE A 82 11.27 6.24 -6.23
C ILE A 82 11.92 5.79 -7.53
N LEU A 83 13.01 6.46 -7.95
CA LEU A 83 13.70 6.12 -9.20
C LEU A 83 14.44 4.79 -9.13
N ASN A 84 14.86 4.34 -7.96
CA ASN A 84 15.40 2.99 -7.78
C ASN A 84 14.32 1.91 -7.91
N TYR A 85 13.14 2.19 -7.38
CA TYR A 85 11.99 1.29 -7.49
C TYR A 85 11.44 1.26 -8.92
N ALA A 86 11.33 2.43 -9.53
CA ALA A 86 10.77 2.63 -10.87
C ALA A 86 11.71 3.57 -11.66
N PRO A 87 12.74 3.02 -12.34
CA PRO A 87 13.60 3.84 -13.19
C PRO A 87 12.83 4.62 -14.26
N GLU A 88 13.42 5.68 -14.78
CA GLU A 88 12.80 6.52 -15.80
C GLU A 88 12.25 5.68 -16.96
N GLY A 89 11.02 5.94 -17.35
CA GLY A 89 10.32 5.20 -18.40
C GLY A 89 9.50 4.02 -17.89
N ASN A 90 9.66 3.60 -16.64
CA ASN A 90 8.89 2.50 -16.08
C ASN A 90 7.51 2.99 -15.62
N HIS A 91 6.51 2.14 -15.82
CA HIS A 91 5.17 2.40 -15.32
C HIS A 91 5.03 1.97 -13.87
N VAL A 92 4.32 2.80 -13.10
CA VAL A 92 3.90 2.45 -11.74
C VAL A 92 2.47 2.88 -11.53
N CYS A 93 1.83 2.29 -10.53
CA CYS A 93 0.50 2.67 -10.10
C CYS A 93 0.59 3.36 -8.74
N LEU A 94 -0.05 4.52 -8.62
CA LEU A 94 -0.17 5.24 -7.36
C LEU A 94 -1.59 5.03 -6.83
N TRP A 95 -1.68 4.43 -5.64
CA TRP A 95 -2.95 4.17 -4.97
C TRP A 95 -3.20 5.29 -3.96
N GLU A 96 -4.27 6.04 -4.16
CA GLU A 96 -4.65 7.07 -3.20
C GLU A 96 -5.23 6.42 -1.95
N ILE A 97 -4.62 6.70 -0.81
CA ILE A 97 -5.04 6.18 0.48
C ILE A 97 -6.20 7.02 1.00
N GLY A 98 -7.36 6.38 1.17
CA GLY A 98 -8.53 7.00 1.77
C GLY A 98 -8.60 6.73 3.26
N LYS A 99 -9.68 6.09 3.71
CA LYS A 99 -9.89 5.78 5.12
C LYS A 99 -8.81 4.83 5.64
N VAL A 100 -8.26 5.13 6.80
CA VAL A 100 -7.28 4.29 7.52
C VAL A 100 -7.90 3.79 8.81
N VAL A 101 -7.87 2.48 9.03
CA VAL A 101 -8.35 1.85 10.27
C VAL A 101 -7.17 1.17 10.94
N GLU A 102 -6.79 1.63 12.13
CA GLU A 102 -5.76 0.97 12.93
C GLU A 102 -6.30 -0.36 13.48
N LEU A 103 -5.42 -1.36 13.49
CA LEU A 103 -5.74 -2.70 13.97
C LEU A 103 -4.84 -3.08 15.14
N GLU A 104 -5.39 -3.83 16.08
CA GLU A 104 -4.64 -4.38 17.21
C GLU A 104 -4.83 -5.89 17.25
N ASN A 105 -3.76 -6.60 17.57
CA ASN A 105 -3.79 -8.06 17.77
C ASN A 105 -4.27 -8.84 16.53
N VAL A 106 -3.97 -8.32 15.35
CA VAL A 106 -4.25 -9.01 14.07
C VAL A 106 -2.93 -9.52 13.52
N CYS A 107 -2.84 -10.81 13.31
CA CYS A 107 -1.67 -11.40 12.67
C CYS A 107 -1.97 -11.83 11.24
N ARG A 108 -0.90 -12.02 10.46
CA ARG A 108 -1.01 -12.44 9.05
C ARG A 108 -1.89 -13.68 8.87
N ASP A 109 -1.77 -14.64 9.77
CA ASP A 109 -2.53 -15.90 9.69
C ASP A 109 -4.03 -15.67 9.83
N SER A 110 -4.45 -14.62 10.56
CA SER A 110 -5.86 -14.24 10.67
C SER A 110 -6.48 -13.86 9.32
N LEU A 111 -5.63 -13.44 8.38
CA LEU A 111 -6.07 -13.05 7.02
C LEU A 111 -5.94 -14.21 6.04
N HIS A 112 -5.55 -15.39 6.50
CA HIS A 112 -5.32 -16.59 5.68
C HIS A 112 -4.25 -16.38 4.59
N VAL A 113 -3.22 -15.60 4.91
CA VAL A 113 -2.04 -15.39 4.08
C VAL A 113 -0.86 -16.10 4.75
N GLU A 114 -0.28 -17.09 4.06
CA GLU A 114 0.71 -17.97 4.66
C GLU A 114 2.10 -17.39 4.80
N ARG A 115 2.45 -16.39 3.98
CA ARG A 115 3.79 -15.79 4.02
C ARG A 115 3.70 -14.30 3.68
N ASN A 116 4.74 -13.57 4.10
CA ASN A 116 4.82 -12.13 3.85
C ASN A 116 4.93 -11.86 2.35
N PRO A 117 4.07 -11.01 1.79
CA PRO A 117 4.09 -10.72 0.36
C PRO A 117 5.28 -9.83 -0.03
N GLN A 118 5.80 -10.02 -1.24
CA GLN A 118 6.82 -9.13 -1.82
C GLN A 118 6.18 -7.91 -2.48
N GLN A 119 5.10 -8.09 -3.24
CA GLN A 119 4.30 -7.00 -3.79
C GLN A 119 2.98 -6.89 -3.04
N PHE A 120 2.10 -7.83 -3.26
CA PHE A 120 0.87 -7.95 -2.49
C PHE A 120 0.36 -9.39 -2.56
N ALA A 121 -0.48 -9.76 -1.61
CA ALA A 121 -1.16 -11.05 -1.60
C ALA A 121 -2.67 -10.82 -1.47
N TYR A 122 -3.47 -11.61 -2.17
CA TYR A 122 -4.91 -11.56 -2.04
C TYR A 122 -5.33 -12.17 -0.71
N CYS A 123 -6.24 -11.49 -0.01
CA CYS A 123 -6.86 -12.02 1.20
C CYS A 123 -8.12 -12.75 0.81
N PRO A 124 -8.26 -14.04 1.18
CA PRO A 124 -9.46 -14.81 0.85
C PRO A 124 -10.74 -14.27 1.47
N LEU A 125 -10.61 -13.51 2.55
CA LEU A 125 -11.76 -12.93 3.23
C LEU A 125 -12.20 -11.67 2.51
N SER A 126 -13.49 -11.63 2.18
CA SER A 126 -14.10 -10.50 1.51
C SER A 126 -14.68 -9.57 2.55
N TYR A 127 -13.93 -8.55 2.93
CA TYR A 127 -14.42 -7.49 3.80
C TYR A 127 -14.60 -6.22 3.00
N GLY A 128 -15.70 -5.53 3.20
CA GLY A 128 -15.80 -4.14 2.82
C GLY A 128 -14.86 -3.35 3.71
N GLU A 129 -15.29 -3.09 4.91
CA GLU A 129 -14.49 -2.50 5.97
C GLU A 129 -14.25 -3.58 7.02
N PRO A 130 -13.00 -3.83 7.46
CA PRO A 130 -12.70 -5.03 8.25
C PRO A 130 -13.32 -5.05 9.65
N PHE A 131 -13.64 -3.90 10.19
CA PHE A 131 -14.18 -3.83 11.55
C PHE A 131 -15.17 -2.70 11.75
#